data_a6c571ffd0426672200fd7722874d671
#
_entry.id   a6c571ffd0426672200fd7722874d671
#
_cell.length_a   1.000
_cell.length_b   1.000
_cell.length_c   1.000
_cell.angle_alpha   90.00
_cell.angle_beta   90.00
_cell.angle_gamma   90.00
#
_symmetry.space_group_name_H-M   'P 1'
#
loop_
_entity.id
_entity.type
_entity.pdbx_description
1 polymer ?
#
loop_
_entity_poly.entity_id
_entity_poly.type
_entity_poly.pdbx_seq_one_letter_code
_entity_poly.pdbx_strand_id
1 'polypeptide(L)'
;MSNYSNIDSKLIHGGIDGDAATGAVNIPIFQTSTYKQDGLGKNKGYEYSRTGNPTREALEKLIADLEVGVAGFAFASGMAATTAVLSLFHSGDKIIISSNVYGGTFRVLDKVFNHFGITYEIGDTTNLELLDKSITADVKAIFIESPANPILTITDIAGVSAIAKKHGILTIVDNTFMTPYLQRPITLGADIVVHSATKYLGGHSDLVAGLAVVNSQDLAEKIGFIQNSTGGVLPPFDSFLLIRGIKTLGVRMDRHIENATFVAEHLKSNPAVKAIYYPGLKDSKGYEINQKQASGAGGMLSFELAENYNIHTFFESLKFVSLAESLGGVESLICHPSSMTHASIPYEIRQRVGIVENLIRLSAGIENKNDILADLEQAFLKSYEG
;
A
#
# COMPACT_ATOMS: atom_id res chain seq x y z
N MET A 1 -15.41 -0.41 17.31
CA MET A 1 -15.71 -1.17 16.07
C MET A 1 -17.16 -0.89 15.69
N SER A 2 -17.43 -0.71 14.40
CA SER A 2 -18.79 -0.48 13.90
C SER A 2 -19.68 -1.73 14.11
N ASN A 3 -21.00 -1.50 14.19
CA ASN A 3 -21.97 -2.61 14.26
C ASN A 3 -22.19 -3.33 12.91
N TYR A 4 -21.43 -2.94 11.87
CA TYR A 4 -21.58 -3.49 10.52
C TYR A 4 -20.63 -4.66 10.30
N SER A 5 -21.15 -5.78 9.76
CA SER A 5 -20.36 -6.98 9.47
C SER A 5 -19.70 -6.94 8.08
N ASN A 6 -20.37 -6.31 7.09
CA ASN A 6 -19.91 -6.27 5.71
C ASN A 6 -18.98 -5.10 5.45
N ILE A 7 -17.91 -5.36 4.69
CA ILE A 7 -16.88 -4.36 4.37
C ILE A 7 -17.47 -3.14 3.63
N ASP A 8 -18.41 -3.35 2.70
CA ASP A 8 -19.04 -2.26 1.95
C ASP A 8 -19.77 -1.27 2.86
N SER A 9 -20.48 -1.76 3.88
CA SER A 9 -21.14 -0.92 4.87
C SER A 9 -20.13 -0.21 5.78
N LYS A 10 -19.03 -0.89 6.13
CA LYS A 10 -17.95 -0.30 6.92
C LYS A 10 -17.23 0.82 6.18
N LEU A 11 -16.99 0.68 4.88
CA LEU A 11 -16.38 1.73 4.03
C LEU A 11 -17.18 3.04 4.08
N ILE A 12 -18.49 2.97 4.22
CA ILE A 12 -19.39 4.13 4.21
C ILE A 12 -19.60 4.71 5.61
N HIS A 13 -19.74 3.85 6.62
CA HIS A 13 -20.20 4.23 7.96
C HIS A 13 -19.17 4.01 9.07
N GLY A 14 -18.09 3.26 8.83
CA GLY A 14 -17.09 2.93 9.86
C GLY A 14 -16.43 4.19 10.41
N GLY A 15 -16.39 4.34 11.74
CA GLY A 15 -15.79 5.49 12.41
C GLY A 15 -16.46 6.85 12.18
N ILE A 16 -17.61 6.88 11.49
CA ILE A 16 -18.28 8.12 11.06
C ILE A 16 -19.74 8.10 11.55
N ASP A 17 -20.00 8.77 12.67
CA ASP A 17 -21.34 8.88 13.24
C ASP A 17 -22.03 10.21 12.85
N GLY A 18 -21.47 10.96 11.88
CA GLY A 18 -21.95 12.30 11.52
C GLY A 18 -21.56 13.35 12.57
N ASP A 19 -22.27 14.48 12.56
CA ASP A 19 -22.08 15.54 13.54
C ASP A 19 -23.27 15.68 14.48
N ALA A 20 -23.09 15.34 15.74
CA ALA A 20 -24.15 15.40 16.75
C ALA A 20 -24.67 16.82 17.02
N ALA A 21 -23.90 17.86 16.75
CA ALA A 21 -24.28 19.25 16.99
C ALA A 21 -25.26 19.78 15.92
N THR A 22 -25.08 19.39 14.66
CA THR A 22 -25.86 19.90 13.52
C THR A 22 -26.73 18.84 12.84
N GLY A 23 -26.48 17.56 13.11
CA GLY A 23 -27.11 16.45 12.40
C GLY A 23 -26.54 16.21 10.99
N ALA A 24 -25.40 16.82 10.65
CA ALA A 24 -24.74 16.57 9.37
C ALA A 24 -24.35 15.10 9.23
N VAL A 25 -24.70 14.48 8.08
CA VAL A 25 -24.42 13.06 7.81
C VAL A 25 -22.91 12.78 7.69
N ASN A 26 -22.17 13.75 7.18
CA ASN A 26 -20.72 13.65 7.06
C ASN A 26 -20.02 14.37 8.20
N ILE A 27 -18.76 13.96 8.51
CA ILE A 27 -17.98 14.62 9.55
C ILE A 27 -17.55 16.03 9.11
N PRO A 28 -17.64 17.06 10.00
CA PRO A 28 -17.09 18.38 9.73
C PRO A 28 -15.58 18.39 9.58
N ILE A 29 -15.05 19.35 8.81
CA ILE A 29 -13.61 19.61 8.73
C ILE A 29 -13.21 20.56 9.86
N PHE A 30 -12.55 20.05 10.89
CA PHE A 30 -12.05 20.86 12.00
C PHE A 30 -10.67 21.43 11.66
N GLN A 31 -10.65 22.47 10.83
CA GLN A 31 -9.43 23.15 10.39
C GLN A 31 -8.95 24.13 11.48
N THR A 32 -8.37 23.57 12.54
CA THR A 32 -7.87 24.32 13.70
C THR A 32 -6.59 23.70 14.24
N SER A 33 -5.74 24.51 14.87
CA SER A 33 -4.53 24.05 15.57
C SER A 33 -4.74 23.79 17.06
N THR A 34 -5.68 24.52 17.70
CA THR A 34 -5.85 24.51 19.15
C THR A 34 -7.33 24.58 19.55
N TYR A 35 -7.63 24.19 20.78
CA TYR A 35 -8.98 24.12 21.32
C TYR A 35 -9.06 24.86 22.66
N LYS A 36 -10.17 25.59 22.85
CA LYS A 36 -10.45 26.32 24.08
C LYS A 36 -10.80 25.35 25.20
N GLN A 37 -10.18 25.51 26.36
CA GLN A 37 -10.53 24.82 27.59
C GLN A 37 -11.46 25.66 28.45
N ASP A 38 -12.37 25.03 29.19
CA ASP A 38 -13.29 25.69 30.12
C ASP A 38 -12.66 25.99 31.48
N GLY A 39 -11.38 25.59 31.70
CA GLY A 39 -10.53 25.79 32.88
C GLY A 39 -9.28 24.95 32.77
N LEU A 40 -8.32 25.09 33.70
CA LEU A 40 -7.10 24.27 33.73
C LEU A 40 -7.45 22.77 33.77
N GLY A 41 -7.01 22.03 32.75
CA GLY A 41 -7.27 20.59 32.59
C GLY A 41 -8.72 20.23 32.22
N LYS A 42 -9.58 21.21 31.91
CA LYS A 42 -11.00 20.99 31.56
C LYS A 42 -11.19 21.16 30.03
N ASN A 43 -10.55 20.30 29.25
CA ASN A 43 -10.77 20.24 27.81
C ASN A 43 -12.04 19.44 27.45
N LYS A 44 -12.46 19.53 26.18
CA LYS A 44 -13.62 18.80 25.63
C LYS A 44 -13.20 17.56 24.82
N GLY A 45 -12.07 16.93 25.20
CA GLY A 45 -11.48 15.78 24.51
C GLY A 45 -10.32 16.14 23.58
N TYR A 46 -10.17 17.42 23.27
CA TYR A 46 -9.09 17.91 22.38
C TYR A 46 -8.39 19.11 22.99
N GLU A 47 -7.09 19.22 22.73
CA GLU A 47 -6.24 20.33 23.22
C GLU A 47 -5.45 20.96 22.08
N TYR A 48 -4.88 20.15 21.21
CA TYR A 48 -4.03 20.55 20.11
C TYR A 48 -4.11 19.54 18.94
N SER A 49 -4.22 20.03 17.69
CA SER A 49 -4.52 19.18 16.54
C SER A 49 -3.41 18.17 16.19
N ARG A 50 -2.14 18.42 16.54
CA ARG A 50 -1.09 17.41 16.38
C ARG A 50 -1.38 16.19 17.25
N THR A 51 -1.82 16.39 18.49
CA THR A 51 -2.17 15.31 19.43
C THR A 51 -3.50 14.65 19.07
N GLY A 52 -4.53 15.45 18.77
CA GLY A 52 -5.88 14.96 18.42
C GLY A 52 -6.66 15.98 17.59
N ASN A 53 -7.33 15.50 16.52
CA ASN A 53 -8.23 16.32 15.70
C ASN A 53 -9.44 15.48 15.32
N PRO A 54 -10.69 15.97 15.50
CA PRO A 54 -11.89 15.15 15.28
C PRO A 54 -12.01 14.57 13.86
N THR A 55 -11.59 15.31 12.83
CA THR A 55 -11.63 14.85 11.43
C THR A 55 -10.62 13.73 11.20
N ARG A 56 -9.37 13.89 11.70
CA ARG A 56 -8.35 12.86 11.60
C ARG A 56 -8.71 11.62 12.43
N GLU A 57 -9.24 11.80 13.63
CA GLU A 57 -9.67 10.71 14.49
C GLU A 57 -10.75 9.83 13.85
N ALA A 58 -11.69 10.44 13.12
CA ALA A 58 -12.70 9.68 12.38
C ALA A 58 -12.06 8.79 11.31
N LEU A 59 -11.04 9.29 10.58
CA LEU A 59 -10.28 8.51 9.63
C LEU A 59 -9.49 7.38 10.32
N GLU A 60 -8.85 7.67 11.45
CA GLU A 60 -8.07 6.70 12.24
C GLU A 60 -8.95 5.56 12.77
N LYS A 61 -10.16 5.88 13.24
CA LYS A 61 -11.17 4.88 13.64
C LYS A 61 -11.67 4.07 12.44
N LEU A 62 -11.91 4.71 11.30
CA LEU A 62 -12.37 4.05 10.09
C LEU A 62 -11.35 3.01 9.63
N ILE A 63 -10.08 3.38 9.49
CA ILE A 63 -9.07 2.44 8.98
C ILE A 63 -8.78 1.30 9.98
N ALA A 64 -8.83 1.57 11.29
CA ALA A 64 -8.73 0.53 12.31
C ALA A 64 -9.85 -0.51 12.18
N ASP A 65 -11.10 -0.07 11.95
CA ASP A 65 -12.25 -0.99 11.77
C ASP A 65 -12.16 -1.77 10.45
N LEU A 66 -11.68 -1.15 9.37
CA LEU A 66 -11.53 -1.79 8.06
C LEU A 66 -10.45 -2.89 8.08
N GLU A 67 -9.30 -2.63 8.71
CA GLU A 67 -8.20 -3.61 8.87
C GLU A 67 -8.41 -4.59 10.03
N VAL A 68 -9.48 -4.42 10.82
CA VAL A 68 -9.76 -5.23 12.02
C VAL A 68 -8.66 -5.07 13.08
N GLY A 69 -8.09 -3.88 13.18
CA GLY A 69 -7.05 -3.54 14.15
C GLY A 69 -7.59 -2.93 15.44
N VAL A 70 -6.72 -2.80 16.44
CA VAL A 70 -7.04 -2.16 17.72
C VAL A 70 -7.03 -0.64 17.60
N ALA A 71 -6.09 -0.09 16.83
CA ALA A 71 -5.97 1.35 16.58
C ALA A 71 -5.40 1.63 15.18
N GLY A 72 -5.80 2.78 14.61
CA GLY A 72 -5.28 3.32 13.36
C GLY A 72 -4.66 4.70 13.58
N PHE A 73 -3.72 5.07 12.73
CA PHE A 73 -2.96 6.32 12.79
C PHE A 73 -2.81 6.90 11.39
N ALA A 74 -3.10 8.20 11.22
CA ALA A 74 -3.03 8.87 9.94
C ALA A 74 -1.83 9.84 9.87
N PHE A 75 -1.01 9.68 8.83
CA PHE A 75 0.26 10.36 8.60
C PHE A 75 0.24 11.16 7.30
N ALA A 76 1.08 12.18 7.20
CA ALA A 76 1.20 13.07 6.04
C ALA A 76 1.68 12.36 4.76
N SER A 77 2.18 11.13 4.82
CA SER A 77 2.53 10.31 3.66
C SER A 77 2.71 8.83 4.05
N GLY A 78 2.70 7.93 3.06
CA GLY A 78 3.05 6.52 3.30
C GLY A 78 4.43 6.36 3.92
N MET A 79 5.41 7.16 3.47
CA MET A 79 6.75 7.15 4.07
C MET A 79 6.78 7.66 5.51
N ALA A 80 5.93 8.62 5.88
CA ALA A 80 5.79 9.05 7.27
C ALA A 80 5.22 7.94 8.16
N ALA A 81 4.24 7.18 7.67
CA ALA A 81 3.71 6.00 8.36
C ALA A 81 4.79 4.91 8.52
N THR A 82 5.48 4.55 7.44
CA THR A 82 6.59 3.58 7.46
C THR A 82 7.70 4.02 8.41
N THR A 83 8.11 5.30 8.39
CA THR A 83 9.12 5.85 9.29
C THR A 83 8.69 5.78 10.74
N ALA A 84 7.43 6.08 11.06
CA ALA A 84 6.90 5.95 12.42
C ALA A 84 6.95 4.49 12.91
N VAL A 85 6.59 3.52 12.07
CA VAL A 85 6.68 2.10 12.40
C VAL A 85 8.14 1.66 12.59
N LEU A 86 9.05 2.09 11.71
CA LEU A 86 10.49 1.78 11.85
C LEU A 86 11.11 2.42 13.09
N SER A 87 10.55 3.51 13.60
CA SER A 87 10.99 4.16 14.85
C SER A 87 10.65 3.36 16.12
N LEU A 88 9.97 2.22 16.01
CA LEU A 88 9.79 1.27 17.12
C LEU A 88 11.09 0.54 17.47
N PHE A 89 12.03 0.45 16.55
CA PHE A 89 13.26 -0.35 16.69
C PHE A 89 14.41 0.47 17.26
N HIS A 90 15.40 -0.20 17.81
CA HIS A 90 16.53 0.39 18.51
C HIS A 90 17.85 0.06 17.83
N SER A 91 18.91 0.76 18.20
CA SER A 91 20.27 0.43 17.75
C SER A 91 20.64 -1.02 18.09
N GLY A 92 21.10 -1.75 17.09
CA GLY A 92 21.41 -3.18 17.16
C GLY A 92 20.30 -4.09 16.64
N ASP A 93 19.09 -3.57 16.44
CA ASP A 93 17.99 -4.35 15.84
C ASP A 93 18.17 -4.50 14.33
N LYS A 94 17.73 -5.66 13.82
CA LYS A 94 17.70 -5.99 12.41
C LYS A 94 16.27 -6.23 11.95
N ILE A 95 15.96 -5.79 10.74
CA ILE A 95 14.67 -6.00 10.09
C ILE A 95 14.89 -6.82 8.80
N ILE A 96 14.22 -7.95 8.65
CA ILE A 96 14.18 -8.66 7.38
C ILE A 96 13.13 -7.98 6.50
N ILE A 97 13.49 -7.58 5.29
CA ILE A 97 12.59 -6.98 4.31
C ILE A 97 12.44 -7.91 3.10
N SER A 98 11.24 -7.98 2.53
CA SER A 98 11.01 -8.75 1.29
C SER A 98 11.86 -8.20 0.15
N SER A 99 12.29 -9.08 -0.75
CA SER A 99 13.23 -8.75 -1.85
C SER A 99 12.71 -7.65 -2.79
N ASN A 100 11.40 -7.51 -2.92
CA ASN A 100 10.74 -6.53 -3.79
C ASN A 100 9.94 -5.49 -2.98
N VAL A 101 10.45 -5.08 -1.81
CA VAL A 101 9.83 -3.99 -1.04
C VAL A 101 9.93 -2.66 -1.80
N TYR A 102 8.96 -1.77 -1.58
CA TYR A 102 8.97 -0.42 -2.17
C TYR A 102 10.32 0.29 -1.97
N GLY A 103 10.84 0.88 -3.06
CA GLY A 103 12.15 1.54 -3.03
C GLY A 103 12.32 2.64 -1.98
N GLY A 104 11.21 3.28 -1.54
CA GLY A 104 11.21 4.23 -0.43
C GLY A 104 11.49 3.58 0.93
N THR A 105 10.93 2.41 1.18
CA THR A 105 11.18 1.62 2.41
C THR A 105 12.63 1.15 2.47
N PHE A 106 13.14 0.63 1.34
CA PHE A 106 14.57 0.30 1.22
C PHE A 106 15.45 1.52 1.51
N ARG A 107 15.18 2.65 0.84
CA ARG A 107 15.98 3.87 0.97
C ARG A 107 15.99 4.44 2.38
N VAL A 108 14.84 4.46 3.08
CA VAL A 108 14.78 4.98 4.44
C VAL A 108 15.54 4.10 5.43
N LEU A 109 15.50 2.78 5.27
CA LEU A 109 16.30 1.85 6.07
C LEU A 109 17.80 2.04 5.79
N ASP A 110 18.22 2.03 4.52
CA ASP A 110 19.61 2.10 4.11
C ASP A 110 20.26 3.45 4.42
N LYS A 111 19.57 4.55 4.16
CA LYS A 111 20.17 5.91 4.23
C LYS A 111 19.82 6.69 5.49
N VAL A 112 18.79 6.29 6.25
CA VAL A 112 18.36 7.01 7.47
C VAL A 112 18.53 6.12 8.69
N PHE A 113 17.81 5.02 8.80
CA PHE A 113 17.81 4.20 10.01
C PHE A 113 19.12 3.46 10.25
N ASN A 114 19.87 3.13 9.20
CA ASN A 114 21.21 2.55 9.33
C ASN A 114 22.19 3.48 10.10
N HIS A 115 22.03 4.82 9.98
CA HIS A 115 22.80 5.78 10.78
C HIS A 115 22.49 5.72 12.27
N PHE A 116 21.30 5.22 12.64
CA PHE A 116 20.90 5.02 14.04
C PHE A 116 21.16 3.59 14.55
N GLY A 117 21.90 2.80 13.75
CA GLY A 117 22.28 1.43 14.12
C GLY A 117 21.17 0.39 13.94
N ILE A 118 20.08 0.72 13.25
CA ILE A 118 19.06 -0.24 12.83
C ILE A 118 19.47 -0.78 11.46
N THR A 119 19.69 -2.09 11.39
CA THR A 119 20.14 -2.77 10.18
C THR A 119 19.00 -3.50 9.47
N TYR A 120 19.23 -3.92 8.23
CA TYR A 120 18.24 -4.69 7.49
C TYR A 120 18.93 -5.82 6.70
N GLU A 121 18.12 -6.83 6.36
CA GLU A 121 18.51 -7.92 5.48
C GLU A 121 17.43 -8.14 4.43
N ILE A 122 17.82 -8.30 3.16
CA ILE A 122 16.87 -8.61 2.09
C ILE A 122 16.67 -10.13 2.07
N GLY A 123 15.46 -10.59 2.41
CA GLY A 123 15.10 -11.99 2.48
C GLY A 123 14.12 -12.42 1.38
N ASP A 124 14.20 -13.68 0.96
CA ASP A 124 13.16 -14.32 0.15
C ASP A 124 12.00 -14.77 1.05
N THR A 125 11.03 -13.87 1.23
CA THR A 125 9.84 -14.12 2.06
C THR A 125 8.82 -15.07 1.41
N THR A 126 9.06 -15.48 0.15
CA THR A 126 8.23 -16.51 -0.52
C THR A 126 8.65 -17.93 -0.14
N ASN A 127 9.86 -18.10 0.39
CA ASN A 127 10.38 -19.36 0.88
C ASN A 127 10.40 -19.38 2.41
N LEU A 128 9.34 -19.91 3.01
CA LEU A 128 9.16 -19.92 4.45
C LEU A 128 10.26 -20.69 5.22
N GLU A 129 10.81 -21.76 4.61
CA GLU A 129 11.88 -22.54 5.25
C GLU A 129 13.20 -21.77 5.32
N LEU A 130 13.55 -21.06 4.26
CA LEU A 130 14.73 -20.20 4.23
C LEU A 130 14.55 -19.01 5.16
N LEU A 131 13.36 -18.40 5.18
CA LEU A 131 13.03 -17.29 6.09
C LEU A 131 13.18 -17.71 7.55
N ASP A 132 12.62 -18.86 7.96
CA ASP A 132 12.73 -19.35 9.33
C ASP A 132 14.19 -19.56 9.78
N LYS A 133 15.05 -20.05 8.86
CA LYS A 133 16.49 -20.25 9.11
C LYS A 133 17.29 -18.95 9.15
N SER A 134 16.82 -17.88 8.53
CA SER A 134 17.52 -16.58 8.49
C SER A 134 17.33 -15.74 9.76
N ILE A 135 16.39 -16.11 10.64
CA ILE A 135 16.08 -15.33 11.84
C ILE A 135 17.15 -15.58 12.90
N THR A 136 17.93 -14.54 13.15
CA THR A 136 18.95 -14.46 14.23
C THR A 136 18.43 -13.65 15.42
N ALA A 137 19.13 -13.66 16.55
CA ALA A 137 18.67 -13.02 17.79
C ALA A 137 18.50 -11.49 17.71
N ASP A 138 19.19 -10.85 16.77
CA ASP A 138 19.10 -9.42 16.47
C ASP A 138 17.92 -9.06 15.58
N VAL A 139 17.30 -10.02 14.87
CA VAL A 139 16.10 -9.78 14.06
C VAL A 139 14.93 -9.49 15.00
N LYS A 140 14.21 -8.39 14.75
CA LYS A 140 13.05 -7.92 15.53
C LYS A 140 11.77 -7.80 14.72
N ALA A 141 11.87 -7.77 13.39
CA ALA A 141 10.70 -7.74 12.54
C ALA A 141 10.97 -8.34 11.16
N ILE A 142 9.87 -8.78 10.52
CA ILE A 142 9.81 -9.07 9.10
C ILE A 142 8.87 -8.05 8.48
N PHE A 143 9.36 -7.27 7.51
CA PHE A 143 8.59 -6.30 6.74
C PHE A 143 8.32 -6.85 5.35
N ILE A 144 7.06 -7.08 5.01
CA ILE A 144 6.64 -7.66 3.74
C ILE A 144 5.69 -6.74 2.99
N GLU A 145 5.70 -6.83 1.67
CA GLU A 145 4.73 -6.28 0.73
C GLU A 145 4.15 -7.42 -0.10
N SER A 146 2.83 -7.56 -0.15
CA SER A 146 2.17 -8.64 -0.90
C SER A 146 0.79 -8.20 -1.42
N PRO A 147 0.63 -8.13 -2.76
CA PRO A 147 1.63 -8.32 -3.85
C PRO A 147 2.74 -7.28 -3.82
N ALA A 148 3.98 -7.68 -4.15
CA ALA A 148 5.14 -6.80 -4.10
C ALA A 148 5.39 -6.09 -5.45
N ASN A 149 5.67 -4.78 -5.38
CA ASN A 149 5.97 -3.95 -6.54
C ASN A 149 7.40 -4.19 -7.08
N PRO A 150 7.67 -4.33 -8.40
CA PRO A 150 6.70 -4.17 -9.50
C PRO A 150 6.19 -5.48 -10.11
N ILE A 151 6.79 -6.64 -9.82
CA ILE A 151 6.48 -7.92 -10.46
C ILE A 151 5.38 -8.73 -9.74
N LEU A 152 4.72 -8.09 -8.76
CA LEU A 152 3.54 -8.61 -8.07
C LEU A 152 3.74 -9.97 -7.39
N THR A 153 4.93 -10.17 -6.84
CA THR A 153 5.27 -11.39 -6.07
C THR A 153 4.34 -11.53 -4.87
N ILE A 154 3.79 -12.72 -4.68
CA ILE A 154 2.90 -13.04 -3.56
C ILE A 154 3.69 -13.73 -2.45
N THR A 155 3.59 -13.17 -1.25
CA THR A 155 4.09 -13.76 0.00
C THR A 155 2.92 -14.34 0.80
N ASP A 156 3.08 -15.50 1.39
CA ASP A 156 2.11 -16.09 2.35
C ASP A 156 2.20 -15.33 3.69
N ILE A 157 1.28 -14.39 3.88
CA ILE A 157 1.25 -13.54 5.07
C ILE A 157 1.05 -14.37 6.34
N ALA A 158 0.16 -15.37 6.30
CA ALA A 158 -0.12 -16.22 7.45
C ALA A 158 1.10 -17.08 7.82
N GLY A 159 1.79 -17.64 6.80
CA GLY A 159 3.02 -18.39 7.00
C GLY A 159 4.14 -17.55 7.61
N VAL A 160 4.37 -16.35 7.08
CA VAL A 160 5.36 -15.40 7.64
C VAL A 160 5.00 -15.00 9.07
N SER A 161 3.73 -14.69 9.34
CA SER A 161 3.26 -14.30 10.68
C SER A 161 3.43 -15.43 11.70
N ALA A 162 3.20 -16.68 11.29
CA ALA A 162 3.42 -17.84 12.15
C ALA A 162 4.90 -18.02 12.53
N ILE A 163 5.81 -17.79 11.56
CA ILE A 163 7.26 -17.80 11.78
C ILE A 163 7.67 -16.66 12.73
N ALA A 164 7.24 -15.44 12.45
CA ALA A 164 7.52 -14.28 13.29
C ALA A 164 7.08 -14.50 14.73
N LYS A 165 5.87 -15.01 14.93
CA LYS A 165 5.33 -15.36 16.25
C LYS A 165 6.14 -16.43 16.98
N LYS A 166 6.62 -17.47 16.28
CA LYS A 166 7.50 -18.52 16.81
C LYS A 166 8.80 -17.94 17.40
N HIS A 167 9.34 -16.90 16.75
CA HIS A 167 10.57 -16.22 17.16
C HIS A 167 10.35 -15.00 18.06
N GLY A 168 9.10 -14.63 18.38
CA GLY A 168 8.76 -13.47 19.22
C GLY A 168 9.11 -12.13 18.57
N ILE A 169 9.02 -12.04 17.23
CA ILE A 169 9.30 -10.84 16.44
C ILE A 169 8.04 -10.34 15.73
N LEU A 170 8.05 -9.08 15.27
CA LEU A 170 6.89 -8.46 14.62
C LEU A 170 6.77 -8.81 13.14
N THR A 171 5.54 -8.95 12.67
CA THR A 171 5.19 -8.96 11.24
C THR A 171 4.57 -7.62 10.86
N ILE A 172 5.20 -6.93 9.90
CA ILE A 172 4.74 -5.66 9.34
C ILE A 172 4.39 -5.90 7.87
N VAL A 173 3.19 -5.50 7.47
CA VAL A 173 2.70 -5.70 6.09
C VAL A 173 2.35 -4.37 5.45
N ASP A 174 2.97 -4.06 4.32
CA ASP A 174 2.49 -3.00 3.44
C ASP A 174 1.34 -3.56 2.58
N ASN A 175 0.12 -3.11 2.87
CA ASN A 175 -1.12 -3.55 2.23
C ASN A 175 -1.65 -2.54 1.21
N THR A 176 -0.79 -1.67 0.69
CA THR A 176 -1.15 -0.57 -0.21
C THR A 176 -1.88 -1.05 -1.46
N PHE A 177 -1.44 -2.15 -2.09
CA PHE A 177 -2.01 -2.63 -3.35
C PHE A 177 -3.37 -3.30 -3.19
N MET A 178 -3.55 -4.04 -2.09
CA MET A 178 -4.77 -4.80 -1.87
C MET A 178 -5.83 -4.03 -1.12
N THR A 179 -5.44 -3.08 -0.28
CA THR A 179 -6.34 -2.36 0.63
C THR A 179 -7.10 -3.30 1.58
N PRO A 180 -7.73 -2.82 2.65
CA PRO A 180 -8.55 -3.67 3.52
C PRO A 180 -9.79 -4.26 2.81
N TYR A 181 -10.14 -3.74 1.63
CA TYR A 181 -11.23 -4.28 0.83
C TYR A 181 -10.93 -5.69 0.32
N LEU A 182 -9.70 -5.93 -0.15
CA LEU A 182 -9.30 -7.23 -0.71
C LEU A 182 -8.53 -8.12 0.26
N GLN A 183 -7.73 -7.54 1.16
CA GLN A 183 -6.83 -8.28 2.05
C GLN A 183 -6.75 -7.58 3.40
N ARG A 184 -6.80 -8.34 4.48
CA ARG A 184 -6.71 -7.83 5.86
C ARG A 184 -5.62 -8.56 6.63
N PRO A 185 -4.37 -8.10 6.55
CA PRO A 185 -3.20 -8.80 7.11
C PRO A 185 -3.29 -9.08 8.62
N ILE A 186 -3.94 -8.21 9.41
CA ILE A 186 -4.16 -8.47 10.84
C ILE A 186 -4.93 -9.78 11.07
N THR A 187 -5.91 -10.09 10.24
CA THR A 187 -6.66 -11.35 10.36
C THR A 187 -5.83 -12.58 9.96
N LEU A 188 -4.69 -12.36 9.29
CA LEU A 188 -3.71 -13.36 8.89
C LEU A 188 -2.53 -13.46 9.87
N GLY A 189 -2.57 -12.69 10.96
CA GLY A 189 -1.59 -12.73 12.04
C GLY A 189 -0.54 -11.63 12.01
N ALA A 190 -0.62 -10.66 11.10
CA ALA A 190 0.26 -9.49 11.11
C ALA A 190 0.04 -8.62 12.35
N ASP A 191 1.11 -8.00 12.83
CA ASP A 191 1.07 -7.11 13.99
C ASP A 191 0.79 -5.66 13.60
N ILE A 192 1.36 -5.23 12.47
CA ILE A 192 1.24 -3.88 11.96
C ILE A 192 0.95 -3.93 10.47
N VAL A 193 0.00 -3.11 10.02
CA VAL A 193 -0.29 -2.88 8.61
C VAL A 193 0.01 -1.42 8.28
N VAL A 194 0.71 -1.18 7.18
CA VAL A 194 0.95 0.17 6.66
C VAL A 194 0.32 0.34 5.28
N HIS A 195 -0.07 1.57 4.96
CA HIS A 195 -0.58 1.95 3.65
C HIS A 195 0.02 3.27 3.18
N SER A 196 0.41 3.33 1.93
CA SER A 196 0.39 4.58 1.20
C SER A 196 -1.06 4.87 0.80
N ALA A 197 -1.77 5.65 1.62
CA ALA A 197 -3.17 5.99 1.36
C ALA A 197 -3.35 6.95 0.16
N THR A 198 -2.24 7.50 -0.34
CA THR A 198 -2.10 8.21 -1.62
C THR A 198 -2.66 7.42 -2.82
N LYS A 199 -2.66 6.07 -2.70
CA LYS A 199 -3.00 5.13 -3.78
C LYS A 199 -4.50 4.82 -3.79
N TYR A 200 -4.90 3.56 -3.85
CA TYR A 200 -6.30 3.12 -3.93
C TYR A 200 -7.21 3.68 -2.84
N LEU A 201 -6.72 3.88 -1.62
CA LEU A 201 -7.54 4.43 -0.53
C LEU A 201 -8.01 5.86 -0.83
N GLY A 202 -7.11 6.73 -1.28
CA GLY A 202 -7.47 8.06 -1.80
C GLY A 202 -8.18 7.97 -3.15
N GLY A 203 -7.54 7.32 -4.11
CA GLY A 203 -8.10 6.88 -5.39
C GLY A 203 -8.37 7.96 -6.43
N HIS A 204 -8.02 9.23 -6.17
CA HIS A 204 -8.37 10.36 -7.05
C HIS A 204 -7.16 11.24 -7.41
N SER A 205 -5.94 10.78 -7.14
CA SER A 205 -4.67 11.46 -7.46
C SER A 205 -4.55 12.90 -6.93
N ASP A 206 -5.27 13.21 -5.83
CA ASP A 206 -5.47 14.56 -5.29
C ASP A 206 -4.93 14.76 -3.87
N LEU A 207 -4.36 13.71 -3.26
CA LEU A 207 -3.79 13.79 -1.91
C LEU A 207 -2.57 12.89 -1.72
N VAL A 208 -1.74 13.22 -0.75
CA VAL A 208 -0.66 12.38 -0.25
C VAL A 208 -0.94 12.05 1.21
N ALA A 209 -1.04 10.76 1.55
CA ALA A 209 -1.34 10.32 2.90
C ALA A 209 -0.72 8.94 3.19
N GLY A 210 -0.55 8.65 4.48
CA GLY A 210 -0.16 7.34 4.98
C GLY A 210 -1.02 6.90 6.14
N LEU A 211 -1.18 5.59 6.30
CA LEU A 211 -1.90 5.02 7.42
C LEU A 211 -1.08 3.88 8.03
N ALA A 212 -1.19 3.72 9.35
CA ALA A 212 -0.70 2.55 10.06
C ALA A 212 -1.82 2.01 10.95
N VAL A 213 -1.95 0.68 11.02
CA VAL A 213 -2.93 0.00 11.87
C VAL A 213 -2.20 -1.07 12.67
N VAL A 214 -2.54 -1.21 13.95
CA VAL A 214 -1.89 -2.14 14.87
C VAL A 214 -2.89 -3.10 15.51
N ASN A 215 -2.39 -4.29 15.89
CA ASN A 215 -3.21 -5.36 16.45
C ASN A 215 -3.25 -5.39 17.99
N SER A 216 -2.51 -4.51 18.68
CA SER A 216 -2.39 -4.53 20.14
C SER A 216 -2.35 -3.13 20.75
N GLN A 217 -2.77 -3.04 22.03
CA GLN A 217 -2.76 -1.77 22.77
C GLN A 217 -1.34 -1.27 23.04
N ASP A 218 -0.37 -2.15 23.29
CA ASP A 218 1.05 -1.78 23.47
C ASP A 218 1.62 -1.10 22.22
N LEU A 219 1.35 -1.67 21.03
CA LEU A 219 1.76 -1.05 19.77
C LEU A 219 1.00 0.26 19.51
N ALA A 220 -0.28 0.35 19.92
CA ALA A 220 -1.05 1.57 19.78
C ALA A 220 -0.46 2.73 20.60
N GLU A 221 -0.08 2.47 21.84
CA GLU A 221 0.57 3.47 22.70
C GLU A 221 1.92 3.93 22.14
N LYS A 222 2.75 3.00 21.67
CA LYS A 222 4.06 3.30 21.08
C LYS A 222 3.94 4.10 19.77
N ILE A 223 3.09 3.69 18.84
CA ILE A 223 2.91 4.41 17.57
C ILE A 223 2.25 5.77 17.81
N GLY A 224 1.26 5.86 18.70
CA GLY A 224 0.65 7.15 19.07
C GLY A 224 1.64 8.12 19.70
N PHE A 225 2.53 7.64 20.57
CA PHE A 225 3.63 8.45 21.11
C PHE A 225 4.58 8.93 20.02
N ILE A 226 4.99 8.06 19.09
CA ILE A 226 5.87 8.40 17.96
C ILE A 226 5.18 9.43 17.05
N GLN A 227 3.91 9.19 16.68
CA GLN A 227 3.13 10.10 15.83
C GLN A 227 3.06 11.51 16.42
N ASN A 228 2.73 11.62 17.71
CA ASN A 228 2.64 12.90 18.40
C ASN A 228 4.01 13.59 18.56
N SER A 229 5.06 12.82 18.86
CA SER A 229 6.42 13.34 19.10
C SER A 229 7.10 13.81 17.81
N THR A 230 6.96 13.06 16.71
CA THR A 230 7.58 13.39 15.41
C THR A 230 6.74 14.36 14.57
N GLY A 231 5.42 14.42 14.84
CA GLY A 231 4.53 15.41 14.24
C GLY A 231 4.13 15.14 12.79
N GLY A 232 4.38 13.95 12.25
CA GLY A 232 4.05 13.58 10.86
C GLY A 232 2.56 13.32 10.60
N VAL A 233 1.67 14.04 11.29
CA VAL A 233 0.21 13.84 11.25
C VAL A 233 -0.43 14.31 9.96
N LEU A 234 -1.49 13.64 9.52
CA LEU A 234 -2.29 14.06 8.36
C LEU A 234 -3.15 15.29 8.71
N PRO A 235 -3.18 16.35 7.87
CA PRO A 235 -4.04 17.49 8.07
C PRO A 235 -5.53 17.18 7.99
N PRO A 236 -6.41 18.00 8.60
CA PRO A 236 -7.86 17.74 8.63
C PRO A 236 -8.50 17.70 7.24
N PHE A 237 -8.09 18.59 6.33
CA PHE A 237 -8.64 18.62 4.96
C PHE A 237 -8.28 17.34 4.18
N ASP A 238 -7.02 16.92 4.23
CA ASP A 238 -6.59 15.68 3.57
C ASP A 238 -7.23 14.45 4.22
N SER A 239 -7.44 14.48 5.55
CA SER A 239 -8.20 13.44 6.26
C SER A 239 -9.64 13.33 5.74
N PHE A 240 -10.31 14.46 5.50
CA PHE A 240 -11.64 14.50 4.90
C PHE A 240 -11.66 13.97 3.47
N LEU A 241 -10.71 14.37 2.63
CA LEU A 241 -10.59 13.85 1.25
C LEU A 241 -10.36 12.34 1.24
N LEU A 242 -9.51 11.85 2.15
CA LEU A 242 -9.24 10.41 2.25
C LEU A 242 -10.47 9.62 2.73
N ILE A 243 -11.22 10.12 3.71
CA ILE A 243 -12.51 9.52 4.11
C ILE A 243 -13.45 9.46 2.91
N ARG A 244 -13.54 10.54 2.14
CA ARG A 244 -14.38 10.61 0.93
C ARG A 244 -13.94 9.58 -0.12
N GLY A 245 -12.63 9.41 -0.34
CA GLY A 245 -12.07 8.39 -1.22
C GLY A 245 -12.40 6.97 -0.77
N ILE A 246 -12.26 6.68 0.53
CA ILE A 246 -12.55 5.36 1.10
C ILE A 246 -14.01 4.97 0.91
N LYS A 247 -14.96 5.89 0.99
CA LYS A 247 -16.40 5.62 0.81
C LYS A 247 -16.74 5.00 -0.55
N THR A 248 -15.91 5.18 -1.56
CA THR A 248 -16.09 4.59 -2.90
C THR A 248 -15.08 3.49 -3.23
N LEU A 249 -14.30 3.05 -2.23
CA LEU A 249 -13.23 2.08 -2.44
C LEU A 249 -13.74 0.78 -3.06
N GLY A 250 -14.83 0.20 -2.53
CA GLY A 250 -15.36 -1.08 -3.02
C GLY A 250 -15.69 -1.04 -4.51
N VAL A 251 -16.55 -0.11 -4.94
CA VAL A 251 -16.94 0.00 -6.35
C VAL A 251 -15.77 0.35 -7.27
N ARG A 252 -14.75 1.07 -6.78
CA ARG A 252 -13.54 1.34 -7.56
C ARG A 252 -12.67 0.08 -7.67
N MET A 253 -12.43 -0.63 -6.57
CA MET A 253 -11.61 -1.85 -6.58
C MET A 253 -12.22 -2.93 -7.48
N ASP A 254 -13.53 -3.13 -7.44
CA ASP A 254 -14.22 -4.07 -8.33
C ASP A 254 -13.97 -3.74 -9.80
N ARG A 255 -14.06 -2.46 -10.17
CA ARG A 255 -13.80 -2.01 -11.56
C ARG A 255 -12.31 -2.10 -11.91
N HIS A 256 -11.40 -1.75 -11.01
CA HIS A 256 -9.95 -1.91 -11.22
C HIS A 256 -9.58 -3.37 -11.50
N ILE A 257 -10.16 -4.31 -10.72
CA ILE A 257 -9.92 -5.75 -10.91
C ILE A 257 -10.49 -6.24 -12.24
N GLU A 258 -11.72 -5.83 -12.57
CA GLU A 258 -12.34 -6.19 -13.86
C GLU A 258 -11.45 -5.73 -15.03
N ASN A 259 -10.99 -4.49 -15.01
CA ASN A 259 -10.16 -3.92 -16.05
C ASN A 259 -8.77 -4.57 -16.12
N ALA A 260 -8.10 -4.75 -14.96
CA ALA A 260 -6.78 -5.38 -14.90
C ALA A 260 -6.84 -6.84 -15.38
N THR A 261 -7.85 -7.61 -14.98
CA THR A 261 -8.04 -9.00 -15.42
C THR A 261 -8.26 -9.06 -16.93
N PHE A 262 -9.14 -8.21 -17.46
CA PHE A 262 -9.41 -8.16 -18.90
C PHE A 262 -8.14 -7.84 -19.71
N VAL A 263 -7.38 -6.83 -19.29
CA VAL A 263 -6.13 -6.47 -19.96
C VAL A 263 -5.09 -7.58 -19.84
N ALA A 264 -4.93 -8.16 -18.65
CA ALA A 264 -3.95 -9.24 -18.41
C ALA A 264 -4.23 -10.47 -19.28
N GLU A 265 -5.49 -10.89 -19.39
CA GLU A 265 -5.87 -12.03 -20.25
C GLU A 265 -5.58 -11.78 -21.73
N HIS A 266 -5.81 -10.55 -22.23
CA HIS A 266 -5.48 -10.16 -23.61
C HIS A 266 -3.97 -10.10 -23.85
N LEU A 267 -3.22 -9.50 -22.93
CA LEU A 267 -1.77 -9.37 -23.04
C LEU A 267 -1.06 -10.72 -23.01
N LYS A 268 -1.62 -11.73 -22.31
CA LYS A 268 -1.04 -13.09 -22.23
C LYS A 268 -0.83 -13.75 -23.61
N SER A 269 -1.66 -13.43 -24.58
CA SER A 269 -1.57 -13.97 -25.95
C SER A 269 -1.00 -12.99 -26.97
N ASN A 270 -0.63 -11.78 -26.55
CA ASN A 270 -0.12 -10.73 -27.43
C ASN A 270 1.36 -10.98 -27.76
N PRO A 271 1.78 -11.04 -29.04
CA PRO A 271 3.17 -11.27 -29.43
C PRO A 271 4.14 -10.18 -28.97
N ALA A 272 3.65 -8.98 -28.65
CA ALA A 272 4.45 -7.90 -28.09
C ALA A 272 4.84 -8.14 -26.61
N VAL A 273 4.23 -9.13 -25.95
CA VAL A 273 4.42 -9.40 -24.52
C VAL A 273 5.17 -10.70 -24.33
N LYS A 274 6.40 -10.61 -23.77
CA LYS A 274 7.27 -11.74 -23.45
C LYS A 274 6.84 -12.47 -22.18
N ALA A 275 6.44 -11.71 -21.17
CA ALA A 275 5.98 -12.23 -19.88
C ALA A 275 4.93 -11.29 -19.27
N ILE A 276 4.03 -11.84 -18.46
CA ILE A 276 3.01 -11.07 -17.75
C ILE A 276 2.96 -11.48 -16.28
N TYR A 277 2.81 -10.49 -15.41
CA TYR A 277 2.73 -10.62 -13.97
C TYR A 277 1.40 -10.04 -13.49
N TYR A 278 0.50 -10.92 -13.09
CA TYR A 278 -0.80 -10.54 -12.52
C TYR A 278 -1.31 -11.64 -11.59
N PRO A 279 -1.59 -11.35 -10.30
CA PRO A 279 -2.02 -12.37 -9.34
C PRO A 279 -3.33 -13.08 -9.68
N GLY A 280 -4.14 -12.50 -10.59
CA GLY A 280 -5.41 -13.08 -11.04
C GLY A 280 -5.30 -14.16 -12.12
N LEU A 281 -4.16 -14.31 -12.77
CA LEU A 281 -3.96 -15.37 -13.76
C LEU A 281 -3.67 -16.71 -13.06
N LYS A 282 -4.36 -17.77 -13.45
CA LYS A 282 -4.26 -19.10 -12.81
C LYS A 282 -2.87 -19.72 -12.84
N ASP A 283 -2.07 -19.37 -13.82
CA ASP A 283 -0.69 -19.81 -13.99
C ASP A 283 0.34 -18.87 -13.37
N SER A 284 -0.11 -17.78 -12.72
CA SER A 284 0.78 -16.90 -11.97
C SER A 284 1.36 -17.57 -10.75
N LYS A 285 2.65 -17.35 -10.53
CA LYS A 285 3.33 -17.80 -9.31
C LYS A 285 2.66 -17.12 -8.08
N GLY A 286 2.20 -17.93 -7.14
CA GLY A 286 1.50 -17.45 -5.93
C GLY A 286 -0.01 -17.29 -6.07
N TYR A 287 -0.62 -17.68 -7.22
CA TYR A 287 -2.07 -17.63 -7.41
C TYR A 287 -2.84 -18.29 -6.27
N GLU A 288 -2.49 -19.53 -5.89
CA GLU A 288 -3.17 -20.29 -4.84
C GLU A 288 -3.05 -19.60 -3.46
N ILE A 289 -1.91 -18.95 -3.18
CA ILE A 289 -1.71 -18.19 -1.94
C ILE A 289 -2.61 -16.96 -1.97
N ASN A 290 -2.62 -16.21 -3.08
CA ASN A 290 -3.48 -15.04 -3.23
C ASN A 290 -4.96 -15.39 -3.03
N GLN A 291 -5.44 -16.50 -3.63
CA GLN A 291 -6.84 -16.94 -3.48
C GLN A 291 -7.23 -17.29 -2.03
N LYS A 292 -6.25 -17.69 -1.20
CA LYS A 292 -6.49 -18.01 0.22
C LYS A 292 -6.53 -16.79 1.12
N GLN A 293 -5.70 -15.77 0.83
CA GLN A 293 -5.50 -14.62 1.72
C GLN A 293 -6.22 -13.35 1.27
N ALA A 294 -6.70 -13.29 0.02
CA ALA A 294 -7.33 -12.11 -0.56
C ALA A 294 -8.63 -12.49 -1.30
N SER A 295 -9.57 -11.53 -1.37
CA SER A 295 -10.84 -11.68 -2.08
C SER A 295 -10.77 -11.30 -3.56
N GLY A 296 -9.59 -10.87 -4.05
CA GLY A 296 -9.37 -10.47 -5.44
C GLY A 296 -7.88 -10.36 -5.77
N ALA A 297 -7.58 -9.95 -7.01
CA ALA A 297 -6.21 -9.91 -7.53
C ALA A 297 -5.60 -8.49 -7.58
N GLY A 298 -6.40 -7.47 -7.23
CA GLY A 298 -5.98 -6.07 -7.34
C GLY A 298 -6.03 -5.51 -8.76
N GLY A 299 -5.74 -4.21 -8.88
CA GLY A 299 -5.79 -3.47 -10.14
C GLY A 299 -4.43 -3.26 -10.80
N MET A 300 -3.36 -3.87 -10.27
CA MET A 300 -1.99 -3.74 -10.78
C MET A 300 -1.60 -4.93 -11.62
N LEU A 301 -0.98 -4.70 -12.77
CA LEU A 301 -0.29 -5.73 -13.55
C LEU A 301 1.04 -5.19 -14.08
N SER A 302 1.96 -6.10 -14.37
CA SER A 302 3.20 -5.77 -15.06
C SER A 302 3.45 -6.76 -16.20
N PHE A 303 4.16 -6.30 -17.23
CA PHE A 303 4.52 -7.15 -18.36
C PHE A 303 5.87 -6.76 -18.93
N GLU A 304 6.54 -7.71 -19.56
CA GLU A 304 7.79 -7.49 -20.27
C GLU A 304 7.50 -7.33 -21.76
N LEU A 305 7.98 -6.25 -22.34
CA LEU A 305 7.92 -6.02 -23.79
C LEU A 305 8.90 -7.00 -24.50
N ALA A 306 8.49 -7.59 -25.61
CA ALA A 306 9.35 -8.45 -26.40
C ALA A 306 10.49 -7.66 -27.07
N GLU A 307 11.60 -8.35 -27.39
CA GLU A 307 12.88 -7.71 -27.81
C GLU A 307 12.80 -6.94 -29.12
N ASN A 308 11.84 -7.28 -29.98
CA ASN A 308 11.58 -6.63 -31.26
C ASN A 308 10.59 -5.45 -31.18
N TYR A 309 10.40 -4.91 -29.96
CA TYR A 309 9.57 -3.72 -29.73
C TYR A 309 10.40 -2.66 -28.97
N ASN A 310 10.33 -1.42 -29.43
CA ASN A 310 11.03 -0.31 -28.82
C ASN A 310 10.25 0.29 -27.66
N ILE A 311 10.79 0.20 -26.44
CA ILE A 311 10.12 0.65 -25.23
C ILE A 311 9.88 2.17 -25.21
N HIS A 312 10.79 2.98 -25.74
CA HIS A 312 10.62 4.44 -25.80
C HIS A 312 9.48 4.80 -26.74
N THR A 313 9.47 4.23 -27.96
CA THR A 313 8.40 4.42 -28.92
C THR A 313 7.05 3.94 -28.41
N PHE A 314 7.04 2.84 -27.62
CA PHE A 314 5.82 2.37 -26.94
C PHE A 314 5.24 3.44 -26.02
N PHE A 315 6.04 3.99 -25.11
CA PHE A 315 5.58 5.02 -24.16
C PHE A 315 5.17 6.32 -24.87
N GLU A 316 5.94 6.76 -25.87
CA GLU A 316 5.64 7.97 -26.66
C GLU A 316 4.37 7.84 -27.52
N SER A 317 3.98 6.61 -27.83
CA SER A 317 2.79 6.33 -28.65
C SER A 317 1.48 6.29 -27.86
N LEU A 318 1.53 6.21 -26.53
CA LEU A 318 0.34 6.21 -25.68
C LEU A 318 -0.42 7.54 -25.82
N LYS A 319 -1.75 7.47 -25.84
CA LYS A 319 -2.63 8.62 -26.03
C LYS A 319 -3.62 8.80 -24.88
N PHE A 320 -3.99 7.72 -24.26
CA PHE A 320 -5.04 7.62 -23.26
C PHE A 320 -4.48 7.24 -21.89
N VAL A 321 -3.67 6.18 -21.82
CA VAL A 321 -3.00 5.76 -20.60
C VAL A 321 -1.83 6.71 -20.31
N SER A 322 -1.80 7.31 -19.13
CA SER A 322 -0.81 8.32 -18.78
C SER A 322 0.50 7.72 -18.29
N LEU A 323 1.63 8.08 -18.92
CA LEU A 323 2.96 7.78 -18.39
C LEU A 323 3.22 8.65 -17.16
N ALA A 324 3.14 8.04 -15.97
CA ALA A 324 3.33 8.75 -14.71
C ALA A 324 3.78 7.80 -13.59
N GLU A 325 4.41 8.37 -12.57
CA GLU A 325 4.58 7.67 -11.29
C GLU A 325 3.24 7.62 -10.54
N SER A 326 3.19 6.81 -9.50
CA SER A 326 2.00 6.51 -8.70
C SER A 326 1.18 5.35 -9.27
N LEU A 327 -0.01 5.13 -8.71
CA LEU A 327 -0.94 4.06 -9.06
C LEU A 327 -2.25 4.21 -8.27
N GLY A 328 -3.26 3.43 -8.62
CA GLY A 328 -4.48 3.29 -7.81
C GLY A 328 -5.44 4.47 -7.89
N GLY A 329 -5.19 5.43 -8.80
CA GLY A 329 -6.15 6.46 -9.17
C GLY A 329 -7.26 5.92 -10.07
N VAL A 330 -8.33 6.71 -10.24
CA VAL A 330 -9.43 6.39 -11.16
C VAL A 330 -8.96 6.34 -12.62
N GLU A 331 -7.90 7.06 -12.95
CA GLU A 331 -7.22 7.04 -14.25
C GLU A 331 -6.21 5.90 -14.36
N SER A 332 -6.05 5.35 -15.56
CA SER A 332 -5.00 4.37 -15.87
C SER A 332 -3.63 5.03 -15.96
N LEU A 333 -2.68 4.53 -15.14
CA LEU A 333 -1.30 5.00 -15.12
C LEU A 333 -0.35 3.88 -15.52
N ILE A 334 0.66 4.22 -16.32
CA ILE A 334 1.70 3.29 -16.75
C ILE A 334 3.07 3.86 -16.40
N CYS A 335 4.01 3.02 -16.05
CA CYS A 335 5.39 3.47 -15.79
C CYS A 335 6.43 2.43 -16.19
N HIS A 336 7.66 2.90 -16.33
CA HIS A 336 8.86 2.10 -16.56
C HIS A 336 9.60 1.91 -15.23
N PRO A 337 9.47 0.76 -14.54
CA PRO A 337 10.03 0.61 -13.20
C PRO A 337 11.53 0.85 -13.11
N SER A 338 12.32 0.39 -14.09
CA SER A 338 13.78 0.48 -14.04
C SER A 338 14.32 1.91 -14.10
N SER A 339 13.68 2.82 -14.83
CA SER A 339 14.12 4.23 -14.95
C SER A 339 13.32 5.22 -14.09
N MET A 340 12.18 4.80 -13.51
CA MET A 340 11.31 5.66 -12.70
C MET A 340 11.27 5.20 -11.24
N THR A 341 10.37 4.31 -10.88
CA THR A 341 10.05 3.97 -9.48
C THR A 341 11.17 3.19 -8.75
N HIS A 342 12.06 2.51 -9.46
CA HIS A 342 13.16 1.70 -8.93
C HIS A 342 14.54 2.15 -9.43
N ALA A 343 14.65 3.34 -10.03
CA ALA A 343 15.92 3.88 -10.53
C ALA A 343 16.99 4.03 -9.44
N SER A 344 16.61 4.23 -8.18
CA SER A 344 17.53 4.32 -7.04
C SER A 344 18.11 2.99 -6.58
N ILE A 345 17.60 1.85 -7.07
CA ILE A 345 18.11 0.51 -6.73
C ILE A 345 19.24 0.16 -7.71
N PRO A 346 20.41 -0.32 -7.21
CA PRO A 346 21.53 -0.73 -8.07
C PRO A 346 21.11 -1.77 -9.12
N TYR A 347 21.69 -1.65 -10.34
CA TYR A 347 21.34 -2.48 -11.49
C TYR A 347 21.37 -3.99 -11.19
N GLU A 348 22.46 -4.47 -10.53
CA GLU A 348 22.62 -5.89 -10.19
C GLU A 348 21.52 -6.40 -9.25
N ILE A 349 21.07 -5.54 -8.32
CA ILE A 349 19.98 -5.90 -7.42
C ILE A 349 18.66 -5.95 -8.20
N ARG A 350 18.40 -4.96 -9.09
CA ARG A 350 17.21 -4.95 -9.95
C ARG A 350 17.11 -6.24 -10.79
N GLN A 351 18.20 -6.62 -11.46
CA GLN A 351 18.25 -7.85 -12.26
C GLN A 351 17.95 -9.10 -11.41
N ARG A 352 18.55 -9.20 -10.22
CA ARG A 352 18.33 -10.33 -9.31
C ARG A 352 16.88 -10.48 -8.85
N VAL A 353 16.15 -9.37 -8.71
CA VAL A 353 14.76 -9.36 -8.27
C VAL A 353 13.75 -9.30 -9.43
N GLY A 354 14.22 -9.44 -10.70
CA GLY A 354 13.36 -9.53 -11.88
C GLY A 354 12.91 -8.18 -12.46
N ILE A 355 13.55 -7.07 -12.07
CA ILE A 355 13.26 -5.75 -12.65
C ILE A 355 14.17 -5.54 -13.87
N VAL A 356 13.70 -6.02 -15.01
CA VAL A 356 14.41 -5.94 -16.30
C VAL A 356 14.12 -4.63 -17.02
N GLU A 357 14.97 -4.26 -18.01
CA GLU A 357 14.88 -2.96 -18.69
C GLU A 357 13.64 -2.82 -19.60
N ASN A 358 13.04 -3.92 -20.03
CA ASN A 358 11.80 -3.93 -20.81
C ASN A 358 10.53 -4.18 -19.97
N LEU A 359 10.63 -4.09 -18.65
CA LEU A 359 9.49 -4.24 -17.74
C LEU A 359 8.62 -2.98 -17.74
N ILE A 360 7.33 -3.16 -17.90
CA ILE A 360 6.30 -2.13 -17.86
C ILE A 360 5.32 -2.47 -16.75
N ARG A 361 4.92 -1.48 -15.94
CA ARG A 361 3.90 -1.63 -14.90
C ARG A 361 2.69 -0.79 -15.23
N LEU A 362 1.51 -1.39 -15.27
CA LEU A 362 0.21 -0.74 -15.47
C LEU A 362 -0.63 -0.77 -14.19
N SER A 363 -1.11 0.38 -13.78
CA SER A 363 -2.22 0.56 -12.86
C SER A 363 -3.49 0.75 -13.68
N ALA A 364 -4.31 -0.28 -13.80
CA ALA A 364 -5.56 -0.19 -14.53
C ALA A 364 -6.55 0.70 -13.76
N GLY A 365 -7.02 1.77 -14.39
CA GLY A 365 -8.03 2.66 -13.85
C GLY A 365 -9.46 2.09 -13.96
N ILE A 366 -10.46 2.96 -13.79
CA ILE A 366 -11.87 2.57 -13.83
C ILE A 366 -12.57 2.96 -15.14
N GLU A 367 -11.81 3.35 -16.15
CA GLU A 367 -12.29 3.70 -17.48
C GLU A 367 -12.90 2.46 -18.19
N ASN A 368 -13.35 2.63 -19.41
CA ASN A 368 -13.78 1.50 -20.24
C ASN A 368 -12.56 0.62 -20.58
N LYS A 369 -12.62 -0.66 -20.23
CA LYS A 369 -11.53 -1.62 -20.45
C LYS A 369 -11.08 -1.77 -21.90
N ASN A 370 -12.01 -1.56 -22.86
CA ASN A 370 -11.66 -1.62 -24.28
C ASN A 370 -10.85 -0.40 -24.72
N ASP A 371 -11.07 0.77 -24.13
CA ASP A 371 -10.29 1.97 -24.45
C ASP A 371 -8.86 1.83 -23.90
N ILE A 372 -8.69 1.27 -22.70
CA ILE A 372 -7.36 0.96 -22.12
C ILE A 372 -6.62 -0.01 -23.06
N LEU A 373 -7.28 -1.11 -23.46
CA LEU A 373 -6.67 -2.11 -24.34
C LEU A 373 -6.32 -1.54 -25.70
N ALA A 374 -7.23 -0.76 -26.31
CA ALA A 374 -7.01 -0.17 -27.63
C ALA A 374 -5.81 0.79 -27.64
N ASP A 375 -5.56 1.53 -26.55
CA ASP A 375 -4.39 2.40 -26.45
C ASP A 375 -3.09 1.60 -26.35
N LEU A 376 -3.07 0.50 -25.58
CA LEU A 376 -1.91 -0.40 -25.52
C LEU A 376 -1.64 -1.06 -26.88
N GLU A 377 -2.67 -1.56 -27.56
CA GLU A 377 -2.52 -2.21 -28.88
C GLU A 377 -1.97 -1.28 -29.95
N GLN A 378 -2.47 -0.04 -30.02
CA GLN A 378 -1.94 0.93 -30.98
C GLN A 378 -0.49 1.34 -30.63
N ALA A 379 -0.11 1.35 -29.36
CA ALA A 379 1.26 1.61 -28.94
C ALA A 379 2.20 0.44 -29.28
N PHE A 380 1.76 -0.82 -29.10
CA PHE A 380 2.50 -1.99 -29.57
C PHE A 380 2.73 -1.96 -31.09
N LEU A 381 1.69 -1.68 -31.89
CA LEU A 381 1.83 -1.61 -33.35
C LEU A 381 2.86 -0.58 -33.80
N LYS A 382 2.95 0.56 -33.13
CA LYS A 382 3.91 1.62 -33.48
C LYS A 382 5.32 1.36 -32.99
N SER A 383 5.47 0.60 -31.92
CA SER A 383 6.77 0.29 -31.32
C SER A 383 7.46 -0.94 -31.93
N TYR A 384 6.81 -1.65 -32.85
CA TYR A 384 7.35 -2.82 -33.54
C TYR A 384 8.48 -2.41 -34.50
N GLU A 385 9.66 -3.05 -34.36
CA GLU A 385 10.86 -2.74 -35.15
C GLU A 385 11.16 -3.76 -36.28
N GLY A 386 10.28 -4.76 -36.52
CA GLY A 386 10.40 -5.74 -37.59
C GLY A 386 10.83 -7.12 -37.16
#